data_886805b22c694b75018fa556cfa8e19b
#
_entry.id   886805b22c694b75018fa556cfa8e19b
#
_cell.length_a   1.000
_cell.length_b   1.000
_cell.length_c   1.000
_cell.angle_alpha   90.00
_cell.angle_beta   90.00
_cell.angle_gamma   90.00
#
_symmetry.space_group_name_H-M   'P 1'
#
loop_
_entity.id
_entity.type
_entity.pdbx_description
1 polymer ?
#
loop_
_entity_poly.entity_id
_entity_poly.type
_entity_poly.pdbx_seq_one_letter_code
_entity_poly.pdbx_strand_id
1 'polypeptide(L)'
;PATGAKALTSLGQTLYASPVRWALILAPIAFVFFFAFRANSMSVSAAQTSFWIYCALVGASLSILLLVFTGNSVANVFFITAAAFASLSIWGYTTKKDISAWGSFLFMGLIGVILAIVVNIFLQSPAIAFAISVIGVLVFAGLTAYDTQRIKDEYYLLAGNQEAVAKASVFGALSLYQNFVGMFVHLLQLFGDRE
;
A
#
# COMPACT_ATOMS: atom_id res chain seq x y z
N PRO A 1 -28.95 23.54 -13.20
CA PRO A 1 -27.54 23.44 -13.51
C PRO A 1 -26.85 22.81 -12.33
N ALA A 2 -26.79 21.49 -12.38
CA ALA A 2 -26.02 20.70 -11.45
C ALA A 2 -24.55 20.87 -11.81
N THR A 3 -23.68 21.01 -10.78
CA THR A 3 -22.62 20.09 -10.86
C THR A 3 -21.25 20.65 -10.67
N GLY A 4 -20.77 20.44 -9.52
CA GLY A 4 -19.35 20.39 -9.24
C GLY A 4 -18.66 19.08 -9.72
N ALA A 5 -18.97 18.62 -10.92
CA ALA A 5 -18.15 17.56 -11.51
C ALA A 5 -16.78 18.14 -11.82
N LYS A 6 -15.73 17.68 -11.12
CA LYS A 6 -14.36 18.10 -11.40
C LYS A 6 -14.03 17.76 -12.85
N ALA A 7 -13.92 18.80 -13.70
CA ALA A 7 -13.54 18.59 -15.08
C ALA A 7 -12.11 18.05 -15.11
N LEU A 8 -11.94 16.85 -15.69
CA LEU A 8 -10.62 16.28 -15.93
C LEU A 8 -9.84 17.21 -16.86
N THR A 9 -8.59 17.48 -16.53
CA THR A 9 -7.65 18.11 -17.46
C THR A 9 -7.47 17.22 -18.70
N SER A 10 -6.96 17.77 -19.80
CA SER A 10 -6.66 16.98 -21.01
C SER A 10 -5.79 15.75 -20.72
N LEU A 11 -4.81 15.89 -19.82
CA LEU A 11 -4.01 14.78 -19.31
C LEU A 11 -4.84 13.76 -18.52
N GLY A 12 -5.75 14.21 -17.65
CA GLY A 12 -6.65 13.34 -16.92
C GLY A 12 -7.58 12.56 -17.84
N GLN A 13 -8.13 13.20 -18.87
CA GLN A 13 -8.96 12.52 -19.87
C GLN A 13 -8.17 11.43 -20.61
N THR A 14 -6.93 11.71 -21.02
CA THR A 14 -6.08 10.71 -21.68
C THR A 14 -5.75 9.54 -20.76
N LEU A 15 -5.47 9.79 -19.48
CA LEU A 15 -5.08 8.76 -18.52
C LEU A 15 -6.26 7.88 -18.09
N TYR A 16 -7.48 8.45 -17.95
CA TYR A 16 -8.60 7.73 -17.36
C TYR A 16 -9.68 7.29 -18.35
N ALA A 17 -9.78 7.91 -19.52
CA ALA A 17 -10.77 7.55 -20.55
C ALA A 17 -10.27 6.52 -21.57
N SER A 18 -8.99 6.15 -21.56
CA SER A 18 -8.35 5.25 -22.53
C SER A 18 -7.91 3.92 -21.89
N PRO A 19 -7.48 2.92 -22.70
CA PRO A 19 -6.87 1.69 -22.17
C PRO A 19 -5.68 1.92 -21.23
N VAL A 20 -5.07 3.11 -21.26
CA VAL A 20 -4.01 3.55 -20.35
C VAL A 20 -4.43 3.45 -18.88
N ARG A 21 -5.71 3.61 -18.57
CA ARG A 21 -6.26 3.40 -17.21
C ARG A 21 -5.90 2.02 -16.65
N TRP A 22 -6.07 0.99 -17.44
CA TRP A 22 -5.74 -0.38 -17.01
C TRP A 22 -4.24 -0.57 -16.78
N ALA A 23 -3.41 0.04 -17.66
CA ALA A 23 -1.98 0.04 -17.45
C ALA A 23 -1.60 0.75 -16.13
N LEU A 24 -2.23 1.89 -15.83
CA LEU A 24 -1.97 2.65 -14.61
C LEU A 24 -2.36 1.88 -13.34
N ILE A 25 -3.47 1.14 -13.36
CA ILE A 25 -3.94 0.33 -12.24
C ILE A 25 -3.08 -0.93 -12.05
N LEU A 26 -2.66 -1.55 -13.15
CA LEU A 26 -1.91 -2.80 -13.11
C LEU A 26 -0.39 -2.60 -12.95
N ALA A 27 0.13 -1.43 -13.33
CA ALA A 27 1.56 -1.15 -13.28
C ALA A 27 2.18 -1.32 -11.86
N PRO A 28 1.59 -0.83 -10.76
CA PRO A 28 2.13 -1.06 -9.43
C PRO A 28 2.18 -2.55 -9.07
N ILE A 29 1.16 -3.32 -9.46
CA ILE A 29 1.10 -4.77 -9.18
C ILE A 29 2.20 -5.48 -9.97
N ALA A 30 2.29 -5.23 -11.26
CA ALA A 30 3.35 -5.80 -12.11
C ALA A 30 4.75 -5.44 -11.60
N PHE A 31 4.91 -4.21 -11.10
CA PHE A 31 6.17 -3.73 -10.56
C PHE A 31 6.57 -4.45 -9.27
N VAL A 32 5.62 -4.79 -8.38
CA VAL A 32 5.89 -5.58 -7.17
C VAL A 32 6.43 -6.96 -7.55
N PHE A 33 5.81 -7.64 -8.52
CA PHE A 33 6.32 -8.92 -9.00
C PHE A 33 7.71 -8.80 -9.62
N PHE A 34 7.93 -7.81 -10.49
CA PHE A 34 9.25 -7.53 -11.06
C PHE A 34 10.30 -7.33 -9.95
N PHE A 35 9.96 -6.53 -8.93
CA PHE A 35 10.82 -6.26 -7.80
C PHE A 35 11.14 -7.53 -7.02
N ALA A 36 10.14 -8.36 -6.73
CA ALA A 36 10.31 -9.62 -6.01
C ALA A 36 11.25 -10.60 -6.75
N PHE A 37 11.10 -10.73 -8.08
CA PHE A 37 11.96 -11.62 -8.88
C PHE A 37 13.38 -11.11 -9.04
N ARG A 38 13.60 -9.79 -9.03
CA ARG A 38 14.91 -9.17 -9.26
C ARG A 38 15.63 -8.75 -7.98
N ALA A 39 14.98 -8.84 -6.81
CA ALA A 39 15.49 -8.36 -5.54
C ALA A 39 16.93 -8.79 -5.24
N ASN A 40 17.22 -10.08 -5.41
CA ASN A 40 18.54 -10.66 -5.10
C ASN A 40 19.65 -10.21 -6.04
N SER A 41 19.32 -9.84 -7.28
CA SER A 41 20.28 -9.48 -8.32
C SER A 41 20.49 -7.98 -8.49
N MET A 42 19.72 -7.13 -7.80
CA MET A 42 19.81 -5.69 -7.92
C MET A 42 20.95 -5.12 -7.08
N SER A 43 21.62 -4.09 -7.61
CA SER A 43 22.48 -3.23 -6.80
C SER A 43 21.66 -2.33 -5.89
N VAL A 44 22.27 -1.76 -4.84
CA VAL A 44 21.59 -0.81 -3.93
C VAL A 44 20.99 0.37 -4.70
N SER A 45 21.75 0.95 -5.63
CA SER A 45 21.29 2.07 -6.46
C SER A 45 20.10 1.68 -7.34
N ALA A 46 20.12 0.49 -7.96
CA ALA A 46 19.01 0.01 -8.75
C ALA A 46 17.75 -0.22 -7.88
N ALA A 47 17.91 -0.76 -6.68
CA ALA A 47 16.81 -0.94 -5.75
C ALA A 47 16.19 0.40 -5.32
N GLN A 48 17.01 1.41 -4.99
CA GLN A 48 16.56 2.76 -4.66
C GLN A 48 15.81 3.43 -5.82
N THR A 49 16.37 3.39 -7.02
CA THR A 49 15.73 3.97 -8.21
C THR A 49 14.38 3.29 -8.47
N SER A 50 14.35 1.96 -8.37
CA SER A 50 13.11 1.19 -8.54
C SER A 50 12.07 1.55 -7.48
N PHE A 51 12.47 1.75 -6.23
CA PHE A 51 11.57 2.21 -5.17
C PHE A 51 10.92 3.57 -5.51
N TRP A 52 11.69 4.54 -5.98
CA TRP A 52 11.15 5.85 -6.37
C TRP A 52 10.19 5.75 -7.56
N ILE A 53 10.53 4.93 -8.57
CA ILE A 53 9.63 4.66 -9.70
C ILE A 53 8.32 4.04 -9.20
N TYR A 54 8.40 3.09 -8.28
CA TYR A 54 7.21 2.47 -7.69
C TYR A 54 6.34 3.49 -6.95
N CYS A 55 6.93 4.34 -6.11
CA CYS A 55 6.20 5.39 -5.41
C CYS A 55 5.48 6.34 -6.38
N ALA A 56 6.13 6.72 -7.48
CA ALA A 56 5.53 7.55 -8.52
C ALA A 56 4.36 6.86 -9.22
N LEU A 57 4.51 5.58 -9.56
CA LEU A 57 3.43 4.77 -10.18
C LEU A 57 2.23 4.62 -9.24
N VAL A 58 2.46 4.32 -7.96
CA VAL A 58 1.38 4.23 -6.95
C VAL A 58 0.71 5.59 -6.77
N GLY A 59 1.49 6.67 -6.65
CA GLY A 59 0.94 8.02 -6.53
C GLY A 59 0.05 8.39 -7.74
N ALA A 60 0.50 8.09 -8.95
CA ALA A 60 -0.28 8.28 -10.16
C ALA A 60 -1.57 7.42 -10.17
N SER A 61 -1.50 6.17 -9.71
CA SER A 61 -2.68 5.30 -9.59
C SER A 61 -3.67 5.80 -8.54
N LEU A 62 -3.17 6.28 -7.39
CA LEU A 62 -3.99 6.80 -6.31
C LEU A 62 -4.65 8.16 -6.63
N SER A 63 -4.17 8.89 -7.64
CA SER A 63 -4.77 10.16 -8.03
C SER A 63 -6.24 10.02 -8.45
N ILE A 64 -6.69 8.84 -8.87
CA ILE A 64 -8.10 8.55 -9.15
C ILE A 64 -8.98 8.72 -7.90
N LEU A 65 -8.44 8.48 -6.70
CA LEU A 65 -9.18 8.64 -5.46
C LEU A 65 -9.58 10.09 -5.21
N LEU A 66 -8.79 11.06 -5.71
CA LEU A 66 -9.12 12.48 -5.64
C LEU A 66 -10.30 12.88 -6.56
N LEU A 67 -10.70 12.01 -7.48
CA LEU A 67 -11.87 12.19 -8.34
C LEU A 67 -13.13 11.55 -7.74
N VAL A 68 -12.96 10.58 -6.84
CA VAL A 68 -14.06 9.81 -6.24
C VAL A 68 -14.41 10.33 -4.86
N PHE A 69 -13.41 10.81 -4.11
CA PHE A 69 -13.58 11.28 -2.74
C PHE A 69 -13.31 12.78 -2.63
N THR A 70 -13.96 13.42 -1.65
CA THR A 70 -13.72 14.83 -1.37
C THR A 70 -12.28 15.06 -0.87
N GLY A 71 -11.66 16.17 -1.27
CA GLY A 71 -10.30 16.48 -0.87
C GLY A 71 -10.11 16.55 0.65
N ASN A 72 -11.11 17.09 1.37
CA ASN A 72 -11.10 17.15 2.84
C ASN A 72 -11.12 15.75 3.46
N SER A 73 -11.91 14.85 2.91
CA SER A 73 -12.00 13.47 3.39
C SER A 73 -10.69 12.72 3.17
N VAL A 74 -10.09 12.88 1.98
CA VAL A 74 -8.76 12.31 1.67
C VAL A 74 -7.71 12.80 2.66
N ALA A 75 -7.68 14.10 2.96
CA ALA A 75 -6.72 14.66 3.92
C ALA A 75 -6.95 14.13 5.35
N ASN A 76 -8.20 14.12 5.82
CA ASN A 76 -8.54 13.62 7.15
C ASN A 76 -8.15 12.14 7.33
N VAL A 77 -8.53 11.30 6.36
CA VAL A 77 -8.20 9.87 6.40
C VAL A 77 -6.69 9.64 6.29
N PHE A 78 -5.97 10.47 5.52
CA PHE A 78 -4.51 10.41 5.47
C PHE A 78 -3.88 10.65 6.84
N PHE A 79 -4.29 11.68 7.58
CA PHE A 79 -3.76 11.95 8.92
C PHE A 79 -4.15 10.86 9.93
N ILE A 80 -5.37 10.33 9.86
CA ILE A 80 -5.79 9.19 10.69
C ILE A 80 -4.90 7.97 10.41
N THR A 81 -4.68 7.67 9.12
CA THR A 81 -3.81 6.56 8.70
C THR A 81 -2.39 6.77 9.20
N ALA A 82 -1.85 7.99 9.06
CA ALA A 82 -0.50 8.31 9.51
C ALA A 82 -0.34 8.13 11.03
N ALA A 83 -1.32 8.56 11.83
CA ALA A 83 -1.31 8.36 13.28
C ALA A 83 -1.38 6.87 13.67
N ALA A 84 -2.27 6.11 13.02
CA ALA A 84 -2.40 4.67 13.25
C ALA A 84 -1.11 3.93 12.85
N PHE A 85 -0.58 4.23 11.67
CA PHE A 85 0.67 3.66 11.14
C PHE A 85 1.85 3.95 12.08
N ALA A 86 2.02 5.19 12.51
CA ALA A 86 3.09 5.57 13.43
C ALA A 86 2.98 4.80 14.76
N SER A 87 1.78 4.71 15.33
CA SER A 87 1.52 4.00 16.58
C SER A 87 1.86 2.51 16.46
N LEU A 88 1.45 1.86 15.37
CA LEU A 88 1.72 0.45 15.10
C LEU A 88 3.20 0.20 14.84
N SER A 89 3.89 1.10 14.13
CA SER A 89 5.34 1.02 13.90
C SER A 89 6.11 1.18 15.20
N ILE A 90 5.74 2.14 16.06
CA ILE A 90 6.37 2.30 17.38
C ILE A 90 6.15 1.05 18.22
N TRP A 91 4.95 0.50 18.23
CA TRP A 91 4.66 -0.73 18.96
C TRP A 91 5.46 -1.92 18.41
N GLY A 92 5.51 -2.14 17.10
CA GLY A 92 6.29 -3.19 16.45
C GLY A 92 7.79 -3.07 16.74
N TYR A 93 8.32 -1.83 16.77
CA TYR A 93 9.73 -1.56 17.10
C TYR A 93 10.07 -1.83 18.56
N THR A 94 9.17 -1.46 19.49
CA THR A 94 9.44 -1.49 20.93
C THR A 94 8.99 -2.78 21.62
N THR A 95 8.08 -3.54 21.02
CA THR A 95 7.57 -4.78 21.63
C THR A 95 8.68 -5.79 21.85
N LYS A 96 8.63 -6.44 23.02
CA LYS A 96 9.51 -7.57 23.37
C LYS A 96 8.91 -8.93 23.01
N LYS A 97 7.63 -8.94 22.56
CA LYS A 97 6.98 -10.16 22.11
C LYS A 97 7.46 -10.47 20.69
N ASP A 98 7.84 -11.73 20.46
CA ASP A 98 8.10 -12.21 19.12
C ASP A 98 6.78 -12.38 18.37
N ILE A 99 6.60 -11.57 17.31
CA ILE A 99 5.44 -11.63 16.45
C ILE A 99 5.74 -12.25 15.07
N SER A 100 6.89 -12.93 14.94
CA SER A 100 7.30 -13.58 13.69
C SER A 100 6.27 -14.60 13.19
N ALA A 101 5.58 -15.29 14.09
CA ALA A 101 4.50 -16.22 13.74
C ALA A 101 3.30 -15.55 13.05
N TRP A 102 3.11 -14.23 13.23
CA TRP A 102 2.03 -13.50 12.59
C TRP A 102 2.25 -13.33 11.09
N GLY A 103 3.52 -13.39 10.63
CA GLY A 103 3.86 -13.16 9.23
C GLY A 103 3.08 -14.05 8.27
N SER A 104 3.06 -15.37 8.51
CA SER A 104 2.34 -16.31 7.66
C SER A 104 0.83 -16.09 7.70
N PHE A 105 0.25 -15.82 8.87
CA PHE A 105 -1.18 -15.53 9.03
C PHE A 105 -1.58 -14.25 8.30
N LEU A 106 -0.81 -13.17 8.48
CA LEU A 106 -1.09 -11.88 7.84
C LEU A 106 -0.89 -11.95 6.32
N PHE A 107 0.11 -12.71 5.86
CA PHE A 107 0.30 -12.92 4.42
C PHE A 107 -0.86 -13.70 3.80
N MET A 108 -1.36 -14.75 4.46
CA MET A 108 -2.58 -15.43 4.01
C MET A 108 -3.80 -14.49 4.04
N GLY A 109 -3.91 -13.64 5.06
CA GLY A 109 -4.93 -12.59 5.13
C GLY A 109 -4.86 -11.63 3.96
N LEU A 110 -3.64 -11.18 3.58
CA LEU A 110 -3.43 -10.32 2.42
C LEU A 110 -3.88 -11.00 1.11
N ILE A 111 -3.50 -12.25 0.90
CA ILE A 111 -3.96 -13.03 -0.27
C ILE A 111 -5.48 -13.16 -0.25
N GLY A 112 -6.07 -13.43 0.92
CA GLY A 112 -7.53 -13.49 1.08
C GLY A 112 -8.23 -12.18 0.71
N VAL A 113 -7.69 -11.04 1.12
CA VAL A 113 -8.20 -9.70 0.73
C VAL A 113 -8.12 -9.50 -0.78
N ILE A 114 -6.99 -9.84 -1.41
CA ILE A 114 -6.82 -9.72 -2.87
C ILE A 114 -7.84 -10.60 -3.62
N LEU A 115 -7.99 -11.85 -3.21
CA LEU A 115 -8.97 -12.75 -3.81
C LEU A 115 -10.41 -12.26 -3.62
N ALA A 116 -10.73 -11.76 -2.43
CA ALA A 116 -12.05 -11.19 -2.14
C ALA A 116 -12.34 -9.95 -3.01
N ILE A 117 -11.35 -9.09 -3.25
CA ILE A 117 -11.48 -7.96 -4.19
C ILE A 117 -11.80 -8.48 -5.59
N VAL A 118 -11.05 -9.47 -6.09
CA VAL A 118 -11.27 -10.05 -7.43
C VAL A 118 -12.68 -10.64 -7.53
N VAL A 119 -13.12 -11.40 -6.54
CA VAL A 119 -14.48 -11.96 -6.50
C VAL A 119 -15.54 -10.86 -6.48
N ASN A 120 -15.30 -9.79 -5.68
CA ASN A 120 -16.27 -8.70 -5.57
C ASN A 120 -16.36 -7.83 -6.85
N ILE A 121 -15.37 -7.85 -7.73
CA ILE A 121 -15.49 -7.23 -9.08
C ILE A 121 -16.66 -7.84 -9.87
N PHE A 122 -16.90 -9.14 -9.72
CA PHE A 122 -18.00 -9.84 -10.39
C PHE A 122 -19.31 -9.74 -9.61
N LEU A 123 -19.26 -9.82 -8.27
CA LEU A 123 -20.44 -9.78 -7.43
C LEU A 123 -21.00 -8.39 -7.21
N GLN A 124 -20.16 -7.36 -7.28
CA GLN A 124 -20.49 -5.93 -7.07
C GLN A 124 -21.31 -5.67 -5.79
N SER A 125 -21.04 -6.45 -4.73
CA SER A 125 -21.76 -6.37 -3.47
C SER A 125 -21.18 -5.31 -2.54
N PRO A 126 -21.94 -4.29 -2.13
CA PRO A 126 -21.48 -3.29 -1.18
C PRO A 126 -21.14 -3.87 0.20
N ALA A 127 -21.88 -4.90 0.65
CA ALA A 127 -21.62 -5.57 1.92
C ALA A 127 -20.27 -6.30 1.91
N ILE A 128 -19.95 -6.96 0.81
CA ILE A 128 -18.63 -7.61 0.64
C ILE A 128 -17.54 -6.56 0.56
N ALA A 129 -17.74 -5.46 -0.18
CA ALA A 129 -16.77 -4.36 -0.25
C ALA A 129 -16.46 -3.76 1.13
N PHE A 130 -17.48 -3.57 1.95
CA PHE A 130 -17.32 -3.12 3.34
C PHE A 130 -16.51 -4.12 4.18
N ALA A 131 -16.84 -5.41 4.11
CA ALA A 131 -16.12 -6.46 4.84
C ALA A 131 -14.64 -6.54 4.40
N ILE A 132 -14.37 -6.47 3.09
CA ILE A 132 -13.01 -6.42 2.54
C ILE A 132 -12.23 -5.23 3.11
N SER A 133 -12.87 -4.06 3.19
CA SER A 133 -12.20 -2.86 3.70
C SER A 133 -11.87 -2.98 5.18
N VAL A 134 -12.78 -3.51 6.01
CA VAL A 134 -12.53 -3.76 7.43
C VAL A 134 -11.38 -4.74 7.63
N ILE A 135 -11.43 -5.90 6.95
CA ILE A 135 -10.39 -6.93 7.04
C ILE A 135 -9.06 -6.39 6.50
N GLY A 136 -9.10 -5.64 5.41
CA GLY A 136 -7.92 -5.01 4.83
C GLY A 136 -7.20 -4.07 5.80
N VAL A 137 -7.94 -3.20 6.50
CA VAL A 137 -7.36 -2.35 7.54
C VAL A 137 -6.65 -3.18 8.61
N LEU A 138 -7.29 -4.24 9.11
CA LEU A 138 -6.73 -5.10 10.16
C LEU A 138 -5.46 -5.83 9.68
N VAL A 139 -5.48 -6.35 8.45
CA VAL A 139 -4.34 -7.04 7.85
C VAL A 139 -3.16 -6.08 7.67
N PHE A 140 -3.37 -4.89 7.07
CA PHE A 140 -2.29 -3.92 6.88
C PHE A 140 -1.79 -3.31 8.19
N ALA A 141 -2.66 -3.15 9.18
CA ALA A 141 -2.27 -2.76 10.54
C ALA A 141 -1.34 -3.81 11.18
N GLY A 142 -1.72 -5.08 11.11
CA GLY A 142 -0.88 -6.19 11.58
C GLY A 142 0.45 -6.28 10.83
N LEU A 143 0.42 -6.15 9.49
CA LEU A 143 1.62 -6.14 8.65
C LEU A 143 2.55 -4.97 9.00
N THR A 144 2.01 -3.79 9.33
CA THR A 144 2.83 -2.64 9.75
C THR A 144 3.66 -2.97 10.99
N ALA A 145 3.03 -3.54 12.01
CA ALA A 145 3.73 -3.92 13.23
C ALA A 145 4.74 -5.05 13.00
N TYR A 146 4.33 -6.09 12.26
CA TYR A 146 5.17 -7.22 11.90
C TYR A 146 6.39 -6.80 11.07
N ASP A 147 6.20 -6.04 10.00
CA ASP A 147 7.29 -5.60 9.13
C ASP A 147 8.26 -4.68 9.86
N THR A 148 7.76 -3.82 10.76
CA THR A 148 8.63 -2.96 11.57
C THR A 148 9.53 -3.79 12.49
N GLN A 149 9.00 -4.84 13.15
CA GLN A 149 9.84 -5.74 13.96
C GLN A 149 10.82 -6.49 13.07
N ARG A 150 10.36 -7.08 11.96
CA ARG A 150 11.20 -7.82 11.02
C ARG A 150 12.36 -6.95 10.49
N ILE A 151 12.11 -5.72 10.07
CA ILE A 151 13.14 -4.80 9.56
C ILE A 151 14.18 -4.50 10.63
N LYS A 152 13.74 -4.29 11.89
CA LYS A 152 14.63 -4.08 13.01
C LYS A 152 15.55 -5.31 13.24
N ASP A 153 14.96 -6.51 13.25
CA ASP A 153 15.70 -7.74 13.50
C ASP A 153 16.67 -8.06 12.34
N GLU A 154 16.24 -7.84 11.10
CA GLU A 154 17.07 -7.98 9.90
C GLU A 154 18.28 -7.02 9.93
N TYR A 155 18.08 -5.79 10.39
CA TYR A 155 19.17 -4.83 10.56
C TYR A 155 20.26 -5.37 11.52
N TYR A 156 19.87 -5.97 12.65
CA TYR A 156 20.84 -6.55 13.59
C TYR A 156 21.54 -7.79 13.02
N LEU A 157 20.84 -8.62 12.26
CA LEU A 157 21.43 -9.80 11.61
C LEU A 157 22.43 -9.44 10.53
N LEU A 158 22.20 -8.35 9.81
CA LEU A 158 23.07 -7.89 8.72
C LEU A 158 24.15 -6.91 9.18
N ALA A 159 24.20 -6.60 10.48
CA ALA A 159 25.18 -5.69 11.05
C ALA A 159 26.62 -6.14 10.70
N GLY A 160 27.35 -5.27 10.01
CA GLY A 160 28.70 -5.56 9.47
C GLY A 160 28.77 -5.70 7.94
N ASN A 161 27.65 -5.88 7.25
CA ASN A 161 27.60 -5.86 5.81
C ASN A 161 26.78 -4.64 5.31
N GLN A 162 27.45 -3.53 5.06
CA GLN A 162 26.80 -2.27 4.69
C GLN A 162 25.94 -2.36 3.42
N GLU A 163 26.36 -3.16 2.43
CA GLU A 163 25.57 -3.34 1.20
C GLU A 163 24.28 -4.11 1.47
N ALA A 164 24.35 -5.17 2.27
CA ALA A 164 23.19 -5.96 2.64
C ALA A 164 22.20 -5.12 3.47
N VAL A 165 22.70 -4.34 4.45
CA VAL A 165 21.88 -3.41 5.24
C VAL A 165 21.21 -2.37 4.34
N ALA A 166 21.94 -1.78 3.40
CA ALA A 166 21.37 -0.79 2.49
C ALA A 166 20.27 -1.37 1.60
N LYS A 167 20.45 -2.59 1.07
CA LYS A 167 19.40 -3.31 0.31
C LYS A 167 18.20 -3.61 1.19
N ALA A 168 18.40 -4.21 2.35
CA ALA A 168 17.33 -4.55 3.29
C ALA A 168 16.51 -3.32 3.69
N SER A 169 17.17 -2.17 3.89
CA SER A 169 16.50 -0.90 4.19
C SER A 169 15.56 -0.44 3.07
N VAL A 170 15.95 -0.59 1.79
CA VAL A 170 15.09 -0.23 0.65
C VAL A 170 13.87 -1.15 0.58
N PHE A 171 14.07 -2.46 0.76
CA PHE A 171 12.96 -3.42 0.75
C PHE A 171 12.05 -3.23 1.96
N GLY A 172 12.62 -2.94 3.13
CA GLY A 172 11.84 -2.60 4.33
C GLY A 172 11.00 -1.34 4.12
N ALA A 173 11.57 -0.29 3.54
CA ALA A 173 10.83 0.92 3.20
C ALA A 173 9.70 0.65 2.20
N LEU A 174 9.92 -0.23 1.21
CA LEU A 174 8.90 -0.65 0.26
C LEU A 174 7.74 -1.35 0.96
N SER A 175 8.01 -2.31 1.85
CA SER A 175 6.98 -3.03 2.61
C SER A 175 6.15 -2.06 3.47
N LEU A 176 6.79 -1.18 4.22
CA LEU A 176 6.11 -0.19 5.05
C LEU A 176 5.28 0.80 4.22
N TYR A 177 5.81 1.22 3.07
CA TYR A 177 5.06 2.08 2.15
C TYR A 177 3.79 1.37 1.62
N GLN A 178 3.89 0.09 1.23
CA GLN A 178 2.74 -0.70 0.80
C GLN A 178 1.71 -0.88 1.91
N ASN A 179 2.16 -1.13 3.14
CA ASN A 179 1.27 -1.26 4.29
C ASN A 179 0.53 0.05 4.58
N PHE A 180 1.24 1.19 4.51
CA PHE A 180 0.63 2.51 4.66
C PHE A 180 -0.43 2.77 3.58
N VAL A 181 -0.08 2.58 2.32
CA VAL A 181 -1.00 2.79 1.19
C VAL A 181 -2.20 1.85 1.27
N GLY A 182 -1.97 0.57 1.60
CA GLY A 182 -3.04 -0.41 1.76
C GLY A 182 -4.01 -0.01 2.87
N MET A 183 -3.51 0.37 4.04
CA MET A 183 -4.33 0.84 5.16
C MET A 183 -5.09 2.12 4.77
N PHE A 184 -4.43 3.08 4.13
CA PHE A 184 -5.03 4.33 3.69
C PHE A 184 -6.19 4.10 2.72
N VAL A 185 -6.00 3.26 1.69
CA VAL A 185 -7.04 2.97 0.69
C VAL A 185 -8.26 2.31 1.35
N HIS A 186 -8.06 1.35 2.23
CA HIS A 186 -9.16 0.68 2.91
C HIS A 186 -9.87 1.59 3.92
N LEU A 187 -9.13 2.43 4.67
CA LEU A 187 -9.73 3.44 5.53
C LEU A 187 -10.53 4.49 4.74
N LEU A 188 -10.01 4.90 3.58
CA LEU A 188 -10.72 5.84 2.70
C LEU A 188 -12.01 5.24 2.13
N GLN A 189 -12.03 3.93 1.84
CA GLN A 189 -13.24 3.23 1.41
C GLN A 189 -14.28 3.13 2.53
N LEU A 190 -13.85 3.06 3.80
CA LEU A 190 -14.75 2.96 4.97
C LEU A 190 -15.30 4.32 5.41
N PHE A 191 -14.48 5.33 5.42
CA PHE A 191 -14.76 6.63 6.06
C PHE A 191 -14.74 7.81 5.10
N GLY A 192 -14.40 7.57 3.83
CA GLY A 192 -14.32 8.63 2.83
C GLY A 192 -15.68 9.07 2.32
N ASP A 193 -15.91 10.39 2.31
CA ASP A 193 -17.09 10.98 1.67
C ASP A 193 -16.86 11.00 0.16
N ARG A 194 -17.79 10.43 -0.58
CA ARG A 194 -17.79 10.42 -2.06
C ARG A 194 -18.48 11.67 -2.58
N GLU A 195 -17.95 12.23 -3.66
CA GLU A 195 -18.60 13.33 -4.40
C GLU A 195 -19.74 12.85 -5.27
#